data_4dfb21ef5cbee1bf37d266832079ab3b
#
_entry.id   4dfb21ef5cbee1bf37d266832079ab3b
#
_cell.length_a   1.000
_cell.length_b   1.000
_cell.length_c   1.000
_cell.angle_alpha   90.00
_cell.angle_beta   90.00
_cell.angle_gamma   90.00
#
_symmetry.space_group_name_H-M   'P 1'
#
loop_
_entity.id
_entity.type
_entity.pdbx_description
1 polymer ?
#
loop_
_entity_poly.entity_id
_entity_poly.type
_entity_poly.pdbx_seq_one_letter_code
_entity_poly.pdbx_strand_id
1 'polypeptide(L)'
;MNNAPVNPSPQDLGPFQKSRRDFLDWIIRGGILATLAGMFFPALAYLWPVTRRGPSLGMKEIGTEDELPVWGSKKVVTSNGAVLVIRTPEGFKAFSAICTHLGCVVGWDSGKKEIECPCHAGMFDLDGRVISGPPPKPLPVFPVSVSDGKVFVKL
;
A
#
# COMPACT_ATOMS: atom_id res chain seq x y z
N MET A 1 69.36 54.09 0.45
CA MET A 1 68.99 52.66 0.60
C MET A 1 67.56 52.59 1.06
N ASN A 2 66.56 52.42 0.14
CA ASN A 2 65.15 52.43 0.47
C ASN A 2 64.66 50.98 0.64
N ASN A 3 64.52 50.55 1.88
CA ASN A 3 63.82 49.31 2.19
C ASN A 3 62.31 49.58 2.25
N ALA A 4 61.62 49.46 1.10
CA ALA A 4 60.16 49.40 1.09
C ALA A 4 59.72 48.03 1.59
N PRO A 5 58.71 47.94 2.48
CA PRO A 5 58.20 46.65 2.90
C PRO A 5 57.56 45.92 1.70
N VAL A 6 58.09 44.73 1.40
CA VAL A 6 57.50 43.85 0.37
C VAL A 6 56.19 43.33 0.91
N ASN A 7 55.09 43.76 0.29
CA ASN A 7 53.76 43.21 0.59
C ASN A 7 53.68 41.81 -0.05
N PRO A 8 53.46 40.76 0.71
CA PRO A 8 53.41 39.40 0.16
C PRO A 8 52.26 39.30 -0.83
N SER A 9 52.54 38.66 -1.97
CA SER A 9 51.54 38.39 -3.01
C SER A 9 50.47 37.40 -2.50
N PRO A 10 49.26 37.42 -3.05
CA PRO A 10 48.20 36.49 -2.65
C PRO A 10 48.56 35.01 -2.86
N GLN A 11 49.68 34.71 -3.49
CA GLN A 11 50.12 33.34 -3.82
C GLN A 11 51.02 32.70 -2.72
N ASP A 12 51.48 33.49 -1.73
CA ASP A 12 52.35 33.02 -0.66
C ASP A 12 51.64 32.49 0.60
N LEU A 13 50.34 32.45 0.57
CA LEU A 13 49.52 31.89 1.65
C LEU A 13 49.39 30.37 1.45
N GLY A 14 50.14 29.61 2.26
CA GLY A 14 50.12 28.15 2.25
C GLY A 14 48.72 27.55 2.31
N PRO A 15 48.55 26.28 1.95
CA PRO A 15 47.25 25.64 1.61
C PRO A 15 46.23 25.56 2.75
N PHE A 16 46.45 26.15 3.90
CA PHE A 16 45.59 26.03 5.09
C PHE A 16 45.12 27.28 5.79
N GLN A 17 45.38 28.49 5.26
CA GLN A 17 44.75 29.68 5.83
C GLN A 17 43.33 29.87 5.23
N LYS A 18 42.36 29.03 5.66
CA LYS A 18 40.95 29.31 5.44
C LYS A 18 40.62 30.63 6.15
N SER A 19 40.31 31.65 5.36
CA SER A 19 39.87 32.95 5.85
C SER A 19 38.60 32.76 6.71
N ARG A 20 38.40 33.60 7.74
CA ARG A 20 37.15 33.62 8.51
C ARG A 20 35.94 33.74 7.58
N ARG A 21 36.12 34.36 6.46
CA ARG A 21 35.12 34.55 5.41
C ARG A 21 34.74 33.23 4.74
N ASP A 22 35.76 32.42 4.38
CA ASP A 22 35.52 31.09 3.76
C ASP A 22 34.80 30.14 4.74
N PHE A 23 35.15 30.23 6.02
CA PHE A 23 34.48 29.46 7.06
C PHE A 23 33.00 29.86 7.23
N LEU A 24 32.68 31.15 7.24
CA LEU A 24 31.31 31.63 7.29
C LEU A 24 30.53 31.28 6.05
N ASP A 25 31.11 31.42 4.88
CA ASP A 25 30.49 31.02 3.61
C ASP A 25 30.18 29.51 3.58
N TRP A 26 31.09 28.70 4.13
CA TRP A 26 30.85 27.25 4.24
C TRP A 26 29.69 26.92 5.19
N ILE A 27 29.60 27.57 6.34
CA ILE A 27 28.48 27.38 7.27
C ILE A 27 27.16 27.83 6.66
N ILE A 28 27.15 29.00 6.01
CA ILE A 28 25.93 29.51 5.38
C ILE A 28 25.45 28.57 4.26
N ARG A 29 26.34 28.16 3.37
CA ARG A 29 26.01 27.23 2.30
C ARG A 29 25.54 25.86 2.82
N GLY A 30 26.24 25.33 3.84
CA GLY A 30 25.86 24.08 4.50
C GLY A 30 24.51 24.17 5.20
N GLY A 31 24.25 25.29 5.89
CA GLY A 31 22.97 25.56 6.55
C GLY A 31 21.81 25.66 5.56
N ILE A 32 21.99 26.40 4.46
CA ILE A 32 20.98 26.51 3.40
C ILE A 32 20.70 25.13 2.79
N LEU A 33 21.75 24.38 2.46
CA LEU A 33 21.59 23.04 1.89
C LEU A 33 20.86 22.08 2.83
N ALA A 34 21.23 22.09 4.12
CA ALA A 34 20.58 21.26 5.14
C ALA A 34 19.11 21.64 5.32
N THR A 35 18.78 22.92 5.31
CA THR A 35 17.40 23.42 5.42
C THR A 35 16.57 23.00 4.21
N LEU A 36 17.11 23.17 3.00
CA LEU A 36 16.44 22.74 1.78
C LEU A 36 16.25 21.22 1.76
N ALA A 37 17.27 20.44 2.12
CA ALA A 37 17.16 18.99 2.21
C ALA A 37 16.11 18.56 3.23
N GLY A 38 16.08 19.18 4.42
CA GLY A 38 15.10 18.92 5.46
C GLY A 38 13.66 19.26 5.07
N MET A 39 13.48 20.26 4.20
CA MET A 39 12.16 20.65 3.70
C MET A 39 11.69 19.76 2.54
N PHE A 40 12.59 19.50 1.58
CA PHE A 40 12.21 18.75 0.36
C PHE A 40 12.22 17.25 0.55
N PHE A 41 13.08 16.71 1.43
CA PHE A 41 13.16 15.26 1.65
C PHE A 41 11.83 14.62 2.08
N PRO A 42 11.11 15.11 3.10
CA PRO A 42 9.82 14.55 3.50
C PRO A 42 8.75 14.73 2.42
N ALA A 43 8.78 15.85 1.68
CA ALA A 43 7.86 16.06 0.57
C ALA A 43 8.10 15.06 -0.57
N LEU A 44 9.35 14.84 -0.95
CA LEU A 44 9.72 13.83 -1.94
C LEU A 44 9.44 12.42 -1.45
N ALA A 45 9.68 12.12 -0.18
CA ALA A 45 9.36 10.82 0.41
C ALA A 45 7.84 10.57 0.43
N TYR A 46 7.03 11.59 0.63
CA TYR A 46 5.57 11.49 0.57
C TYR A 46 5.06 11.33 -0.86
N LEU A 47 5.64 12.04 -1.81
CA LEU A 47 5.28 11.97 -3.23
C LEU A 47 5.88 10.77 -3.95
N TRP A 48 6.96 10.18 -3.36
CA TRP A 48 7.53 8.97 -3.92
C TRP A 48 6.48 7.86 -3.85
N PRO A 49 6.05 7.30 -4.98
CA PRO A 49 5.08 6.22 -4.93
C PRO A 49 5.70 5.10 -4.08
N VAL A 50 5.19 4.95 -2.87
CA VAL A 50 5.43 3.72 -2.12
C VAL A 50 4.87 2.65 -3.04
N THR A 51 5.77 1.98 -3.76
CA THR A 51 5.44 0.74 -4.46
C THR A 51 4.91 -0.17 -3.36
N ARG A 52 3.60 -0.08 -3.13
CA ARG A 52 2.90 -1.13 -2.39
C ARG A 52 3.39 -2.38 -3.07
N ARG A 53 4.10 -3.21 -2.34
CA ARG A 53 4.53 -4.51 -2.83
C ARG A 53 3.36 -5.03 -3.62
N GLY A 54 3.58 -5.22 -4.94
CA GLY A 54 2.54 -5.70 -5.83
C GLY A 54 1.88 -6.92 -5.21
N PRO A 55 0.68 -7.28 -5.60
CA PRO A 55 -0.05 -8.38 -5.00
C PRO A 55 0.93 -9.53 -4.80
N SER A 56 1.11 -9.94 -3.57
CA SER A 56 1.84 -11.17 -3.29
C SER A 56 1.02 -12.25 -4.01
N LEU A 57 1.50 -12.68 -5.17
CA LEU A 57 0.93 -13.79 -5.96
C LEU A 57 1.04 -15.10 -5.16
N GLY A 58 0.81 -15.02 -3.88
CA GLY A 58 0.92 -16.07 -2.90
C GLY A 58 -0.44 -16.62 -2.52
N MET A 59 -0.50 -17.93 -2.36
CA MET A 59 -1.64 -18.57 -1.72
C MET A 59 -1.65 -18.16 -0.25
N LYS A 60 -2.77 -17.59 0.21
CA LYS A 60 -2.97 -17.24 1.61
C LYS A 60 -3.89 -18.25 2.26
N GLU A 61 -3.44 -18.85 3.35
CA GLU A 61 -4.26 -19.68 4.22
C GLU A 61 -5.35 -18.81 4.88
N ILE A 62 -6.60 -19.25 4.75
CA ILE A 62 -7.79 -18.56 5.28
C ILE A 62 -8.26 -19.21 6.58
N GLY A 63 -8.03 -20.51 6.73
CA GLY A 63 -8.45 -21.32 7.87
C GLY A 63 -8.64 -22.77 7.47
N THR A 64 -9.25 -23.53 8.35
CA THR A 64 -9.57 -24.94 8.10
C THR A 64 -10.99 -25.09 7.54
N GLU A 65 -11.22 -26.19 6.82
CA GLU A 65 -12.56 -26.49 6.28
C GLU A 65 -13.63 -26.56 7.37
N ASP A 66 -13.28 -27.11 8.54
CA ASP A 66 -14.21 -27.30 9.66
C ASP A 66 -14.65 -25.99 10.32
N GLU A 67 -13.86 -24.92 10.16
CA GLU A 67 -14.22 -23.61 10.70
C GLU A 67 -15.41 -22.95 9.97
N LEU A 68 -15.68 -23.33 8.73
CA LEU A 68 -16.78 -22.79 7.95
C LEU A 68 -17.87 -23.85 7.74
N PRO A 69 -19.06 -23.70 8.34
CA PRO A 69 -20.20 -24.53 7.99
C PRO A 69 -20.66 -24.27 6.54
N VAL A 70 -21.36 -25.23 5.96
CA VAL A 70 -21.97 -25.03 4.63
C VAL A 70 -22.89 -23.81 4.68
N TRP A 71 -22.78 -22.91 3.69
CA TRP A 71 -23.40 -21.58 3.64
C TRP A 71 -22.85 -20.58 4.66
N GLY A 72 -21.81 -20.96 5.38
CA GLY A 72 -21.04 -20.01 6.21
C GLY A 72 -20.10 -19.17 5.35
N SER A 73 -19.66 -18.06 5.94
CA SER A 73 -18.68 -17.19 5.31
C SER A 73 -17.64 -16.68 6.30
N LYS A 74 -16.47 -16.35 5.78
CA LYS A 74 -15.38 -15.72 6.53
C LYS A 74 -14.82 -14.55 5.76
N LYS A 75 -14.66 -13.40 6.42
CA LYS A 75 -13.94 -12.26 5.84
C LYS A 75 -12.52 -12.21 6.36
N VAL A 76 -11.55 -12.08 5.48
CA VAL A 76 -10.13 -12.00 5.83
C VAL A 76 -9.52 -10.76 5.22
N VAL A 77 -8.84 -9.98 6.05
CA VAL A 77 -8.08 -8.82 5.57
C VAL A 77 -6.72 -9.29 5.06
N THR A 78 -6.37 -8.85 3.86
CA THR A 78 -5.12 -9.18 3.20
C THR A 78 -4.37 -7.91 2.81
N SER A 79 -3.12 -8.03 2.36
CA SER A 79 -2.36 -6.89 1.81
C SER A 79 -3.03 -6.26 0.59
N ASN A 80 -3.87 -7.03 -0.12
CA ASN A 80 -4.57 -6.61 -1.34
C ASN A 80 -6.02 -6.17 -1.09
N GLY A 81 -6.43 -6.06 0.17
CA GLY A 81 -7.78 -5.71 0.58
C GLY A 81 -8.49 -6.83 1.34
N ALA A 82 -9.77 -6.67 1.58
CA ALA A 82 -10.60 -7.67 2.22
C ALA A 82 -11.11 -8.71 1.21
N VAL A 83 -11.09 -9.98 1.63
CA VAL A 83 -11.59 -11.12 0.86
C VAL A 83 -12.75 -11.76 1.62
N LEU A 84 -13.83 -12.07 0.92
CA LEU A 84 -14.97 -12.82 1.42
C LEU A 84 -14.87 -14.24 0.88
N VAL A 85 -14.81 -15.22 1.78
CA VAL A 85 -14.83 -16.65 1.44
C VAL A 85 -16.16 -17.23 1.88
N ILE A 86 -16.83 -17.96 1.02
CA ILE A 86 -18.13 -18.59 1.25
C ILE A 86 -17.98 -20.09 1.02
N ARG A 87 -18.47 -20.91 1.94
CA ARG A 87 -18.57 -22.36 1.74
C ARG A 87 -19.91 -22.72 1.10
N THR A 88 -19.85 -23.33 -0.06
CA THR A 88 -21.03 -23.90 -0.75
C THR A 88 -21.00 -25.44 -0.64
N PRO A 89 -22.09 -26.14 -0.96
CA PRO A 89 -22.07 -27.61 -1.03
C PRO A 89 -21.05 -28.17 -2.02
N GLU A 90 -20.72 -27.40 -3.07
CA GLU A 90 -19.76 -27.79 -4.10
C GLU A 90 -18.30 -27.44 -3.74
N GLY A 91 -18.08 -26.68 -2.65
CA GLY A 91 -16.74 -26.27 -2.23
C GLY A 91 -16.70 -24.81 -1.78
N PHE A 92 -15.57 -24.15 -1.98
CA PHE A 92 -15.35 -22.76 -1.52
C PHE A 92 -15.31 -21.80 -2.70
N LYS A 93 -15.93 -20.63 -2.52
CA LYS A 93 -15.84 -19.50 -3.43
C LYS A 93 -15.24 -18.31 -2.71
N ALA A 94 -14.35 -17.56 -3.36
CA ALA A 94 -13.72 -16.38 -2.79
C ALA A 94 -13.87 -15.17 -3.69
N PHE A 95 -14.25 -14.05 -3.10
CA PHE A 95 -14.51 -12.79 -3.78
C PHE A 95 -13.77 -11.65 -3.10
N SER A 96 -13.50 -10.58 -3.84
CA SER A 96 -13.18 -9.32 -3.19
C SER A 96 -14.35 -8.90 -2.30
N ALA A 97 -14.07 -8.65 -1.03
CA ALA A 97 -15.08 -8.11 -0.12
C ALA A 97 -15.29 -6.60 -0.30
N ILE A 98 -14.67 -6.00 -1.32
CA ILE A 98 -14.77 -4.57 -1.62
C ILE A 98 -15.79 -4.35 -2.73
N CYS A 99 -16.87 -3.65 -2.39
CA CYS A 99 -17.94 -3.31 -3.33
C CYS A 99 -17.41 -2.47 -4.49
N THR A 100 -17.81 -2.84 -5.71
CA THR A 100 -17.35 -2.18 -6.94
C THR A 100 -17.98 -0.81 -7.19
N HIS A 101 -18.94 -0.37 -6.33
CA HIS A 101 -19.52 0.96 -6.39
C HIS A 101 -18.57 2.02 -5.75
N LEU A 102 -18.47 2.05 -4.42
CA LEU A 102 -17.69 3.03 -3.66
C LEU A 102 -16.80 2.39 -2.58
N GLY A 103 -16.43 1.11 -2.74
CA GLY A 103 -15.45 0.48 -1.87
C GLY A 103 -15.94 0.02 -0.50
N CYS A 104 -17.26 0.01 -0.24
CA CYS A 104 -17.80 -0.53 1.01
C CYS A 104 -17.52 -2.04 1.12
N VAL A 105 -17.39 -2.52 2.36
CA VAL A 105 -17.18 -3.94 2.62
C VAL A 105 -18.53 -4.68 2.50
N VAL A 106 -18.59 -5.64 1.59
CA VAL A 106 -19.77 -6.47 1.38
C VAL A 106 -19.93 -7.55 2.45
N GLY A 107 -21.14 -8.02 2.66
CA GLY A 107 -21.51 -9.12 3.54
C GLY A 107 -22.09 -10.31 2.78
N TRP A 108 -22.21 -11.44 3.46
CA TRP A 108 -22.90 -12.64 2.96
C TRP A 108 -24.21 -12.82 3.73
N ASP A 109 -25.31 -12.95 2.99
CA ASP A 109 -26.60 -13.37 3.54
C ASP A 109 -26.84 -14.86 3.19
N SER A 110 -26.71 -15.71 4.20
CA SER A 110 -26.89 -17.16 4.03
C SER A 110 -28.33 -17.57 3.76
N GLY A 111 -29.32 -16.74 4.17
CA GLY A 111 -30.72 -17.00 3.94
C GLY A 111 -31.13 -16.75 2.50
N LYS A 112 -30.68 -15.64 1.93
CA LYS A 112 -30.92 -15.29 0.53
C LYS A 112 -29.94 -15.94 -0.44
N LYS A 113 -28.77 -16.38 0.08
CA LYS A 113 -27.62 -16.85 -0.71
C LYS A 113 -27.10 -15.78 -1.68
N GLU A 114 -27.01 -14.56 -1.16
CA GLU A 114 -26.58 -13.38 -1.89
C GLU A 114 -25.49 -12.63 -1.14
N ILE A 115 -24.65 -11.91 -1.88
CA ILE A 115 -23.66 -11.02 -1.30
C ILE A 115 -24.24 -9.62 -1.32
N GLU A 116 -24.34 -8.98 -0.16
CA GLU A 116 -24.97 -7.68 0.01
C GLU A 116 -23.95 -6.58 0.34
N CYS A 117 -24.11 -5.42 -0.26
CA CYS A 117 -23.40 -4.21 0.10
C CYS A 117 -24.33 -3.31 0.96
N PRO A 118 -24.02 -3.09 2.26
CA PRO A 118 -24.93 -2.39 3.15
C PRO A 118 -25.04 -0.89 2.86
N CYS A 119 -24.09 -0.31 2.12
CA CYS A 119 -24.05 1.15 1.92
C CYS A 119 -25.13 1.65 0.96
N HIS A 120 -25.38 0.96 -0.14
CA HIS A 120 -26.31 1.39 -1.17
C HIS A 120 -27.12 0.21 -1.76
N ALA A 121 -27.36 -0.81 -0.94
CA ALA A 121 -28.16 -1.98 -1.31
C ALA A 121 -27.73 -2.65 -2.63
N GLY A 122 -26.42 -2.67 -2.90
CA GLY A 122 -25.86 -3.44 -4.01
C GLY A 122 -25.93 -4.93 -3.69
N MET A 123 -26.43 -5.74 -4.62
CA MET A 123 -26.58 -7.19 -4.44
C MET A 123 -25.84 -7.93 -5.52
N PHE A 124 -25.20 -9.05 -5.13
CA PHE A 124 -24.44 -9.89 -6.04
C PHE A 124 -24.80 -11.36 -5.81
N ASP A 125 -24.76 -12.14 -6.87
CA ASP A 125 -24.99 -13.60 -6.83
C ASP A 125 -23.74 -14.37 -6.36
N LEU A 126 -23.87 -15.69 -6.29
CA LEU A 126 -22.79 -16.62 -5.95
C LEU A 126 -21.67 -16.72 -7.01
N ASP A 127 -21.79 -16.05 -8.12
CA ASP A 127 -20.73 -15.89 -9.12
C ASP A 127 -20.13 -14.50 -9.09
N GLY A 128 -20.55 -13.68 -8.11
CA GLY A 128 -20.09 -12.30 -7.94
C GLY A 128 -20.72 -11.32 -8.92
N ARG A 129 -21.72 -11.75 -9.74
CA ARG A 129 -22.41 -10.89 -10.70
C ARG A 129 -23.39 -9.96 -9.99
N VAL A 130 -23.55 -8.75 -10.51
CA VAL A 130 -24.51 -7.80 -9.98
C VAL A 130 -25.94 -8.27 -10.26
N ILE A 131 -26.74 -8.43 -9.20
CA ILE A 131 -28.19 -8.70 -9.29
C ILE A 131 -28.95 -7.40 -9.32
N SER A 132 -28.60 -6.45 -8.39
CA SER A 132 -29.28 -5.17 -8.27
C SER A 132 -28.40 -4.13 -7.61
N GLY A 133 -28.84 -2.87 -7.72
CA GLY A 133 -28.19 -1.72 -7.09
C GLY A 133 -27.18 -1.01 -7.98
N PRO A 134 -26.42 -0.05 -7.42
CA PRO A 134 -25.53 0.81 -8.18
C PRO A 134 -24.16 0.22 -8.56
N PRO A 135 -23.69 -0.97 -8.12
CA PRO A 135 -22.39 -1.49 -8.53
C PRO A 135 -22.29 -1.63 -10.06
N PRO A 136 -21.26 -1.05 -10.70
CA PRO A 136 -21.16 -1.03 -12.18
C PRO A 136 -20.58 -2.33 -12.77
N LYS A 137 -20.01 -3.21 -11.96
CA LYS A 137 -19.32 -4.43 -12.40
C LYS A 137 -19.33 -5.52 -11.34
N PRO A 138 -19.12 -6.79 -11.73
CA PRO A 138 -19.03 -7.91 -10.81
C PRO A 138 -17.93 -7.73 -9.75
N LEU A 139 -18.05 -8.48 -8.64
CA LEU A 139 -16.97 -8.63 -7.68
C LEU A 139 -15.83 -9.44 -8.30
N PRO A 140 -14.56 -9.04 -8.12
CA PRO A 140 -13.43 -9.87 -8.49
C PRO A 140 -13.48 -11.21 -7.76
N VAL A 141 -13.26 -12.30 -8.50
CA VAL A 141 -13.22 -13.68 -7.99
C VAL A 141 -11.77 -14.10 -7.80
N PHE A 142 -11.48 -14.80 -6.72
CA PHE A 142 -10.17 -15.36 -6.43
C PHE A 142 -10.20 -16.88 -6.50
N PRO A 143 -9.20 -17.52 -7.12
CA PRO A 143 -9.08 -18.97 -7.09
C PRO A 143 -8.90 -19.50 -5.68
N VAL A 144 -9.64 -20.54 -5.34
CA VAL A 144 -9.55 -21.24 -4.04
C VAL A 144 -9.01 -22.63 -4.27
N SER A 145 -8.17 -23.10 -3.37
CA SER A 145 -7.73 -24.49 -3.31
C SER A 145 -7.81 -24.99 -1.88
N VAL A 146 -8.04 -26.27 -1.75
CA VAL A 146 -8.06 -26.96 -0.45
C VAL A 146 -6.96 -28.01 -0.46
N SER A 147 -6.12 -28.01 0.58
CA SER A 147 -5.07 -29.00 0.77
C SER A 147 -4.94 -29.30 2.26
N ASP A 148 -4.87 -30.56 2.63
CA ASP A 148 -4.71 -31.02 4.00
C ASP A 148 -5.75 -30.43 4.98
N GLY A 149 -7.00 -30.30 4.54
CA GLY A 149 -8.09 -29.72 5.35
C GLY A 149 -7.98 -28.22 5.55
N LYS A 150 -7.07 -27.54 4.86
CA LYS A 150 -6.89 -26.09 4.89
C LYS A 150 -7.32 -25.43 3.59
N VAL A 151 -7.93 -24.27 3.73
CA VAL A 151 -8.44 -23.47 2.62
C VAL A 151 -7.45 -22.35 2.29
N PHE A 152 -7.03 -22.31 1.03
CA PHE A 152 -6.12 -21.31 0.50
C PHE A 152 -6.77 -20.49 -0.59
N VAL A 153 -6.52 -19.19 -0.60
CA VAL A 153 -6.97 -18.28 -1.66
C VAL A 153 -5.76 -17.68 -2.35
N LYS A 154 -5.77 -17.72 -3.68
CA LYS A 154 -4.74 -17.07 -4.50
C LYS A 154 -5.11 -15.61 -4.69
N LEU A 155 -4.23 -14.71 -4.18
CA LEU A 155 -4.43 -13.25 -4.15
C LEU A 155 -3.61 -12.53 -5.20
#